data_d12e4465b0dc521b0f01af820103293f
#
_entry.id   d12e4465b0dc521b0f01af820103293f
#
_cell.length_a   1.000
_cell.length_b   1.000
_cell.length_c   1.000
_cell.angle_alpha   90.00
_cell.angle_beta   90.00
_cell.angle_gamma   90.00
#
_symmetry.space_group_name_H-M   'P 1'
#
loop_
_entity.id
_entity.type
_entity.pdbx_description
1 polymer ?
#
loop_
_entity_poly.entity_id
_entity_poly.type
_entity_poly.pdbx_seq_one_letter_code
_entity_poly.pdbx_strand_id
1 'polypeptide(L)'
;SGLENLKILAEIQKKISEAEIIEVLKQFDLYEDRNKKVGKYSVGMKQKLRLAQAVMEKPQVLILDEPMNGLDKKSVKKVEDILKAFVENGGTLLMTSHIEQQVEACCKIVYEIDGGEILRVTVLQ
;
A
#
# COMPACT_ATOMS: atom_id res chain seq x y z
N SER A 1 2.91 14.89 12.33
CA SER A 1 3.89 13.82 12.09
C SER A 1 3.21 12.58 11.51
N GLY A 2 3.99 11.67 10.95
CA GLY A 2 3.46 10.41 10.46
C GLY A 2 2.79 9.59 11.55
N LEU A 3 3.41 9.52 12.72
CA LEU A 3 2.84 8.83 13.87
C LEU A 3 1.51 9.45 14.32
N GLU A 4 1.46 10.78 14.44
CA GLU A 4 0.23 11.50 14.83
C GLU A 4 -0.89 11.27 13.82
N ASN A 5 -0.59 11.31 12.52
CA ASN A 5 -1.57 11.05 11.48
C ASN A 5 -2.20 9.66 11.63
N LEU A 6 -1.38 8.63 11.85
CA LEU A 6 -1.89 7.28 12.03
C LEU A 6 -2.65 7.11 13.33
N LYS A 7 -2.23 7.78 14.40
CA LYS A 7 -2.96 7.75 15.68
C LYS A 7 -4.35 8.37 15.57
N ILE A 8 -4.48 9.51 14.90
CA ILE A 8 -5.77 10.15 14.67
C ILE A 8 -6.72 9.22 13.91
N LEU A 9 -6.23 8.59 12.85
CA LEU A 9 -7.01 7.65 12.07
C LEU A 9 -7.39 6.39 12.86
N ALA A 10 -6.47 5.90 13.69
CA ALA A 10 -6.71 4.75 14.54
C ALA A 10 -7.80 5.03 15.60
N GLU A 11 -7.85 6.24 16.13
CA GLU A 11 -8.88 6.66 17.08
C GLU A 11 -10.27 6.61 16.47
N ILE A 12 -10.40 6.99 15.20
CA ILE A 12 -11.67 6.94 14.48
C ILE A 12 -12.19 5.49 14.40
N GLN A 13 -11.31 4.56 14.13
CA GLN A 13 -11.64 3.13 14.01
C GLN A 13 -11.76 2.41 15.35
N LYS A 14 -11.10 2.90 16.39
CA LYS A 14 -11.08 2.35 17.77
C LYS A 14 -10.63 0.89 17.89
N LYS A 15 -10.02 0.32 16.84
CA LYS A 15 -9.62 -1.10 16.78
C LYS A 15 -8.12 -1.29 16.65
N ILE A 16 -7.35 -0.21 16.56
CA ILE A 16 -5.93 -0.27 16.24
C ILE A 16 -5.14 0.25 17.43
N SER A 17 -4.25 -0.60 17.96
CA SER A 17 -3.39 -0.24 19.08
C SER A 17 -2.18 0.56 18.61
N GLU A 18 -1.53 1.26 19.54
CA GLU A 18 -0.29 1.98 19.26
C GLU A 18 0.82 1.01 18.79
N ALA A 19 0.87 -0.19 19.38
CA ALA A 19 1.83 -1.21 18.96
C ALA A 19 1.64 -1.63 17.50
N GLU A 20 0.41 -1.73 17.04
CA GLU A 20 0.09 -2.04 15.64
C GLU A 20 0.50 -0.91 14.71
N ILE A 21 0.31 0.35 15.12
CA ILE A 21 0.75 1.52 14.37
C ILE A 21 2.27 1.51 14.19
N ILE A 22 3.00 1.26 15.27
CA ILE A 22 4.46 1.20 15.24
C ILE A 22 4.94 0.08 14.32
N GLU A 23 4.30 -1.09 14.38
CA GLU A 23 4.63 -2.22 13.51
C GLU A 23 4.46 -1.86 12.03
N VAL A 24 3.35 -1.21 11.67
CA VAL A 24 3.10 -0.78 10.31
C VAL A 24 4.15 0.25 9.85
N LEU A 25 4.50 1.21 10.70
CA LEU A 25 5.55 2.17 10.37
C LEU A 25 6.88 1.48 10.10
N LYS A 26 7.21 0.44 10.85
CA LYS A 26 8.43 -0.35 10.62
C LYS A 26 8.36 -1.11 9.30
N GLN A 27 7.21 -1.70 8.96
CA GLN A 27 7.04 -2.42 7.70
C GLN A 27 7.30 -1.53 6.48
N PHE A 28 6.93 -0.27 6.55
CA PHE A 28 7.10 0.68 5.46
C PHE A 28 8.36 1.55 5.59
N ASP A 29 9.28 1.23 6.53
CA ASP A 29 10.51 1.98 6.77
C ASP A 29 10.28 3.46 7.11
N LEU A 30 9.20 3.74 7.84
CA LEU A 30 8.85 5.09 8.27
C LEU A 30 9.06 5.33 9.77
N TYR A 31 9.48 4.30 10.49
CA TYR A 31 9.59 4.38 11.95
C TYR A 31 10.60 5.44 12.42
N GLU A 32 11.77 5.52 11.75
CA GLU A 32 12.80 6.50 12.09
C GLU A 32 12.32 7.95 11.88
N ASP A 33 11.43 8.17 10.92
CA ASP A 33 10.88 9.47 10.58
C ASP A 33 9.49 9.72 11.18
N ARG A 34 9.07 8.90 12.15
CA ARG A 34 7.71 8.94 12.70
C ARG A 34 7.31 10.27 13.33
N ASN A 35 8.28 10.99 13.88
CA ASN A 35 8.07 12.28 14.55
C ASN A 35 8.29 13.48 13.62
N LYS A 36 8.78 13.25 12.42
CA LYS A 36 9.00 14.29 11.43
C LYS A 36 7.67 14.75 10.84
N LYS A 37 7.53 16.05 10.60
CA LYS A 37 6.32 16.60 9.99
C LYS A 37 6.12 16.01 8.59
N VAL A 38 4.90 15.57 8.28
CA VAL A 38 4.55 14.97 6.99
C VAL A 38 4.83 15.92 5.82
N GLY A 39 4.68 17.25 6.05
CA GLY A 39 5.03 18.24 5.05
C GLY A 39 6.50 18.19 4.61
N LYS A 40 7.39 17.61 5.43
CA LYS A 40 8.81 17.43 5.11
C LYS A 40 9.13 16.05 4.55
N TYR A 41 8.14 15.18 4.40
CA TYR A 41 8.34 13.87 3.81
C TYR A 41 8.57 14.00 2.31
N SER A 42 9.44 13.15 1.76
CA SER A 42 9.59 13.01 0.32
C SER A 42 8.29 12.47 -0.31
N VAL A 43 8.19 12.53 -1.64
CA VAL A 43 7.06 11.96 -2.37
C VAL A 43 6.92 10.46 -2.05
N GLY A 44 8.03 9.73 -2.05
CA GLY A 44 8.04 8.30 -1.70
C GLY A 44 7.61 8.03 -0.26
N MET A 45 8.05 8.85 0.68
CA MET A 45 7.65 8.72 2.10
C MET A 45 6.16 8.99 2.28
N LYS A 46 5.61 9.99 1.60
CA LYS A 46 4.17 10.25 1.63
C LYS A 46 3.37 9.09 1.06
N GLN A 47 3.86 8.51 -0.02
CA GLN A 47 3.22 7.34 -0.64
C GLN A 47 3.23 6.14 0.31
N LYS A 48 4.36 5.87 0.95
CA LYS A 48 4.45 4.81 1.97
C LYS A 48 3.49 5.05 3.14
N LEU A 49 3.34 6.30 3.58
CA LEU A 49 2.42 6.62 4.67
C LEU A 49 0.97 6.35 4.28
N ARG A 50 0.57 6.67 3.05
CA ARG A 50 -0.76 6.36 2.53
C ARG A 50 -1.02 4.85 2.50
N LEU A 51 -0.04 4.08 2.04
CA LEU A 51 -0.13 2.63 2.02
C LEU A 51 -0.19 2.05 3.44
N ALA A 52 0.64 2.57 4.35
CA ALA A 52 0.64 2.17 5.74
C ALA A 52 -0.74 2.38 6.38
N GLN A 53 -1.37 3.52 6.11
CA GLN A 53 -2.71 3.82 6.57
C GLN A 53 -3.73 2.79 6.08
N ALA A 54 -3.70 2.48 4.80
CA ALA A 54 -4.63 1.53 4.20
C ALA A 54 -4.47 0.12 4.78
N VAL A 55 -3.23 -0.33 4.96
CA VAL A 55 -2.91 -1.67 5.48
C VAL A 55 -3.20 -1.76 6.98
N MET A 56 -2.96 -0.69 7.72
CA MET A 56 -3.16 -0.62 9.17
C MET A 56 -4.59 -0.97 9.59
N GLU A 57 -5.56 -0.57 8.78
CA GLU A 57 -6.97 -0.81 9.05
C GLU A 57 -7.39 -2.27 8.90
N LYS A 58 -6.52 -3.13 8.42
CA LYS A 58 -6.75 -4.56 8.17
C LYS A 58 -8.04 -4.81 7.38
N PRO A 59 -8.21 -4.14 6.22
CA PRO A 59 -9.43 -4.27 5.43
C PRO A 59 -9.51 -5.65 4.80
N GLN A 60 -10.72 -6.05 4.40
CA GLN A 60 -10.90 -7.27 3.59
C GLN A 60 -10.60 -7.00 2.12
N VAL A 61 -10.80 -5.77 1.68
CA VAL A 61 -10.58 -5.34 0.30
C VAL A 61 -9.69 -4.09 0.30
N LEU A 62 -8.59 -4.16 -0.44
CA LEU A 62 -7.72 -3.00 -0.71
C LEU A 62 -7.92 -2.55 -2.15
N ILE A 63 -8.19 -1.26 -2.33
CA ILE A 63 -8.28 -0.64 -3.65
C ILE A 63 -7.19 0.41 -3.73
N LEU A 64 -6.21 0.18 -4.59
CA LEU A 64 -5.03 1.02 -4.70
C LEU A 64 -4.84 1.51 -6.14
N ASP A 65 -4.69 2.81 -6.29
CA ASP A 65 -4.42 3.45 -7.59
C ASP A 65 -2.95 3.83 -7.65
N GLU A 66 -2.20 3.17 -8.55
CA GLU A 66 -0.76 3.40 -8.75
C GLU A 66 0.04 3.35 -7.43
N PRO A 67 -0.06 2.28 -6.62
CA PRO A 67 0.47 2.28 -5.25
C PRO A 67 1.99 2.41 -5.16
N MET A 68 2.75 2.02 -6.19
CA MET A 68 4.21 2.09 -6.18
C MET A 68 4.75 3.33 -6.86
N ASN A 69 3.89 4.26 -7.28
CA ASN A 69 4.32 5.48 -7.95
C ASN A 69 5.19 6.33 -7.02
N GLY A 70 6.35 6.76 -7.52
CA GLY A 70 7.30 7.57 -6.74
C GLY A 70 8.19 6.77 -5.79
N LEU A 71 8.08 5.44 -5.74
CA LEU A 71 8.93 4.59 -4.90
C LEU A 71 10.18 4.13 -5.65
N ASP A 72 11.29 4.00 -4.92
CA ASP A 72 12.51 3.38 -5.45
C ASP A 72 12.32 1.85 -5.54
N LYS A 73 13.28 1.17 -6.20
CA LYS A 73 13.19 -0.29 -6.43
C LYS A 73 13.10 -1.08 -5.14
N LYS A 74 13.83 -0.70 -4.11
CA LYS A 74 13.82 -1.38 -2.81
C LYS A 74 12.46 -1.25 -2.13
N SER A 75 11.89 -0.06 -2.15
CA SER A 75 10.57 0.21 -1.59
C SER A 75 9.47 -0.49 -2.37
N VAL A 76 9.56 -0.53 -3.70
CA VAL A 76 8.63 -1.28 -4.55
C VAL A 76 8.62 -2.75 -4.13
N LYS A 77 9.78 -3.36 -3.96
CA LYS A 77 9.88 -4.78 -3.57
C LYS A 77 9.21 -5.03 -2.21
N LYS A 78 9.42 -4.15 -1.25
CA LYS A 78 8.79 -4.26 0.07
C LYS A 78 7.28 -4.15 0.01
N VAL A 79 6.76 -3.20 -0.77
CA VAL A 79 5.32 -3.03 -0.96
C VAL A 79 4.73 -4.26 -1.65
N GLU A 80 5.38 -4.77 -2.69
CA GLU A 80 4.94 -6.00 -3.35
C GLU A 80 4.82 -7.16 -2.35
N ASP A 81 5.81 -7.34 -1.49
CA ASP A 81 5.81 -8.41 -0.49
C ASP A 81 4.66 -8.24 0.52
N ILE A 82 4.40 -7.00 0.94
CA ILE A 82 3.28 -6.69 1.84
C ILE A 82 1.93 -6.99 1.18
N LEU A 83 1.76 -6.58 -0.08
CA LEU A 83 0.53 -6.82 -0.82
C LEU A 83 0.30 -8.31 -1.11
N LYS A 84 1.35 -9.05 -1.43
CA LYS A 84 1.29 -10.50 -1.59
C LYS A 84 0.84 -11.18 -0.30
N ALA A 85 1.42 -10.80 0.83
CA ALA A 85 1.05 -11.34 2.13
C ALA A 85 -0.41 -11.04 2.46
N PHE A 86 -0.88 -9.84 2.14
CA PHE A 86 -2.28 -9.44 2.31
C PHE A 86 -3.23 -10.38 1.55
N VAL A 87 -2.92 -10.68 0.30
CA VAL A 87 -3.72 -11.59 -0.53
C VAL A 87 -3.63 -13.03 -0.03
N GLU A 88 -2.44 -13.49 0.34
CA GLU A 88 -2.24 -14.85 0.88
C GLU A 88 -3.00 -15.08 2.18
N ASN A 89 -3.20 -14.03 2.97
CA ASN A 89 -3.97 -14.09 4.21
C ASN A 89 -5.50 -13.90 3.99
N GLY A 90 -5.96 -14.01 2.76
CA GLY A 90 -7.38 -13.98 2.42
C GLY A 90 -7.92 -12.62 1.99
N GLY A 91 -7.08 -11.61 1.89
CA GLY A 91 -7.51 -10.29 1.41
C GLY A 91 -7.73 -10.25 -0.10
N THR A 92 -8.55 -9.30 -0.53
CA THR A 92 -8.78 -9.02 -1.95
C THR A 92 -8.10 -7.69 -2.31
N LEU A 93 -7.28 -7.73 -3.35
CA LEU A 93 -6.55 -6.56 -3.84
C LEU A 93 -7.03 -6.18 -5.24
N LEU A 94 -7.45 -4.92 -5.39
CA LEU A 94 -7.69 -4.31 -6.69
C LEU A 94 -6.72 -3.16 -6.84
N MET A 95 -5.84 -3.21 -7.84
CA MET A 95 -4.86 -2.14 -8.04
C MET A 95 -4.73 -1.77 -9.51
N THR A 96 -4.34 -0.52 -9.75
CA THR A 96 -3.96 -0.05 -11.09
C THR A 96 -2.45 0.13 -11.15
N SER A 97 -1.88 -0.07 -12.32
CA SER A 97 -0.48 0.25 -12.60
C SER A 97 -0.23 0.31 -14.11
N HIS A 98 0.69 1.18 -14.52
CA HIS A 98 1.22 1.22 -15.88
C HIS A 98 2.42 0.30 -16.06
N ILE A 99 2.90 -0.32 -14.98
CA ILE A 99 4.11 -1.17 -15.01
C ILE A 99 3.68 -2.62 -14.88
N GLU A 100 3.80 -3.35 -15.99
CA GLU A 100 3.37 -4.75 -16.10
C GLU A 100 3.98 -5.65 -15.03
N GLN A 101 5.27 -5.49 -14.75
CA GLN A 101 5.97 -6.29 -13.74
C GLN A 101 5.35 -6.15 -12.33
N GLN A 102 4.89 -4.97 -11.97
CA GLN A 102 4.25 -4.72 -10.67
C GLN A 102 2.90 -5.43 -10.58
N VAL A 103 2.14 -5.39 -11.66
CA VAL A 103 0.84 -6.05 -11.73
C VAL A 103 1.02 -7.57 -11.64
N GLU A 104 1.94 -8.11 -12.41
CA GLU A 104 2.23 -9.56 -12.40
C GLU A 104 2.72 -10.05 -11.04
N ALA A 105 3.49 -9.22 -10.32
CA ALA A 105 3.99 -9.57 -8.99
C ALA A 105 2.90 -9.69 -7.94
N CYS A 106 1.82 -8.90 -8.05
CA CYS A 106 0.81 -8.78 -6.99
C CYS A 106 -0.55 -9.39 -7.35
N CYS A 107 -0.86 -9.56 -8.64
CA CYS A 107 -2.20 -9.86 -9.10
C CYS A 107 -2.28 -11.21 -9.80
N LYS A 108 -3.45 -11.85 -9.71
CA LYS A 108 -3.74 -13.13 -10.39
C LYS A 108 -4.50 -12.91 -11.69
N ILE A 109 -5.29 -11.85 -11.77
CA ILE A 109 -6.08 -11.52 -12.96
C ILE A 109 -5.74 -10.10 -13.36
N VAL A 110 -5.44 -9.91 -14.64
CA VAL A 110 -5.06 -8.61 -15.19
C VAL A 110 -6.02 -8.21 -16.30
N TYR A 111 -6.60 -7.03 -16.17
CA TYR A 111 -7.43 -6.42 -17.19
C TYR A 111 -6.63 -5.29 -17.86
N GLU A 112 -6.43 -5.37 -19.17
CA GLU A 112 -5.86 -4.25 -19.93
C GLU A 112 -7.01 -3.38 -20.42
N ILE A 113 -6.95 -2.09 -20.07
CA ILE A 113 -8.00 -1.11 -20.41
C ILE A 113 -7.38 0.03 -21.22
N ASP A 114 -8.03 0.38 -22.33
CA ASP A 114 -7.66 1.54 -23.13
C ASP A 114 -8.92 2.17 -23.74
N GLY A 115 -8.98 3.49 -23.72
CA GLY A 115 -10.11 4.22 -24.27
C GLY A 115 -11.46 3.87 -23.63
N GLY A 116 -11.47 3.45 -22.37
CA GLY A 116 -12.68 3.03 -21.66
C GLY A 116 -13.13 1.61 -21.98
N GLU A 117 -12.36 0.85 -22.75
CA GLU A 117 -12.69 -0.52 -23.14
C GLU A 117 -11.68 -1.52 -22.60
N ILE A 118 -12.14 -2.72 -22.26
CA ILE A 118 -11.29 -3.83 -21.86
C ILE A 118 -10.75 -4.48 -23.13
N LEU A 119 -9.42 -4.40 -23.34
CA LEU A 119 -8.76 -4.97 -24.50
C LEU A 119 -8.42 -6.45 -24.33
N ARG A 120 -8.01 -6.83 -23.12
CA ARG A 120 -7.55 -8.18 -22.83
C ARG A 120 -7.71 -8.48 -21.35
N VAL A 121 -8.02 -9.75 -21.06
CA VAL A 121 -8.05 -10.29 -19.69
C VAL A 121 -7.05 -11.44 -19.64
N THR A 122 -6.11 -11.38 -18.72
CA THR A 122 -5.08 -12.41 -18.53
C THR A 122 -5.18 -12.99 -17.13
N VAL A 123 -5.18 -14.32 -17.04
CA VAL A 123 -5.14 -15.02 -15.75
C VAL A 123 -3.72 -15.53 -15.55
N LEU A 124 -3.08 -15.08 -14.47
CA LEU A 124 -1.71 -15.47 -14.11
C LEU A 124 -1.74 -16.65 -13.16
N GLN A 125 -0.77 -17.55 -13.31
CA GLN A 125 -0.66 -18.72 -12.44
C GLN A 125 0.34 -18.49 -11.32
#